data_18e969f6e9368d26e506723987575db1
#
_entry.id   18e969f6e9368d26e506723987575db1
#
_cell.length_a   1.000
_cell.length_b   1.000
_cell.length_c   1.000
_cell.angle_alpha   90.00
_cell.angle_beta   90.00
_cell.angle_gamma   90.00
#
_symmetry.space_group_name_H-M   'P 1'
#
loop_
_entity.id
_entity.type
_entity.pdbx_description
1 polymer ?
#
loop_
_entity_poly.entity_id
_entity_poly.type
_entity_poly.pdbx_seq_one_letter_code
_entity_poly.pdbx_strand_id
1 'polypeptide(L)'
;MNVEPSELLNIQAQARAWAQVLRLPLRCRRWRGNAGGMAGKGAGSSLEFHDQRAYLPGDDPRQINWQAYARTGNYTMKLYQEEVRPLVDLVLDASASMFAYPAKQQRTLELLAFCLEAALASSAHVRAYAVRGPAIYPLELEALCSGRWPLRLGEMPSSGAELPPALSRLPLRAGSLRVLISDLLFPGEPEPLLMALGQHQGRGVVFAPWCAEEAAPGWRGDCEFVDAETAAVQPQRVEADVLKNYLAAYARHFDLWKKAALKLATPLARVEAEAAFLQAVQAEGTPSGALDLA
;
A
#
# COMPACT_ATOMS: atom_id res chain seq x y z
N MET A 1 20.56 -5.81 -4.10
CA MET A 1 20.25 -4.50 -3.49
C MET A 1 21.26 -4.23 -2.38
N ASN A 2 22.10 -3.19 -2.54
CA ASN A 2 23.11 -2.80 -1.55
C ASN A 2 22.69 -1.44 -1.00
N VAL A 3 21.99 -1.42 0.13
CA VAL A 3 21.53 -0.19 0.79
C VAL A 3 22.02 -0.25 2.23
N GLU A 4 22.73 0.78 2.64
CA GLU A 4 23.26 0.86 4.00
C GLU A 4 22.11 1.11 5.01
N PRO A 5 22.15 0.49 6.19
CA PRO A 5 21.11 0.70 7.22
C PRO A 5 20.95 2.17 7.62
N SER A 6 22.01 2.96 7.59
CA SER A 6 22.01 4.39 7.89
C SER A 6 21.19 5.19 6.86
N GLU A 7 21.23 4.82 5.59
CA GLU A 7 20.44 5.43 4.52
C GLU A 7 18.94 5.15 4.72
N LEU A 8 18.59 3.91 5.06
CA LEU A 8 17.20 3.54 5.35
C LEU A 8 16.63 4.28 6.57
N LEU A 9 17.42 4.47 7.61
CA LEU A 9 17.00 5.26 8.77
C LEU A 9 16.78 6.73 8.42
N ASN A 10 17.58 7.28 7.51
CA ASN A 10 17.40 8.65 7.00
C ASN A 10 16.11 8.75 6.16
N ILE A 11 15.88 7.82 5.24
CA ILE A 11 14.63 7.73 4.47
C ILE A 11 13.42 7.66 5.42
N GLN A 12 13.51 6.87 6.48
CA GLN A 12 12.43 6.72 7.45
C GLN A 12 12.17 8.01 8.25
N ALA A 13 13.23 8.74 8.61
CA ALA A 13 13.07 10.05 9.26
C ALA A 13 12.37 11.06 8.34
N GLN A 14 12.71 11.08 7.05
CA GLN A 14 12.01 11.89 6.05
C GLN A 14 10.55 11.44 5.87
N ALA A 15 10.30 10.14 5.82
CA ALA A 15 8.97 9.57 5.67
C ALA A 15 8.01 9.99 6.80
N ARG A 16 8.51 10.12 8.03
CA ARG A 16 7.73 10.67 9.15
C ARG A 16 7.30 12.11 8.91
N ALA A 17 8.17 12.93 8.34
CA ALA A 17 7.81 14.31 8.00
C ALA A 17 6.77 14.35 6.87
N TRP A 18 6.90 13.50 5.85
CA TRP A 18 5.92 13.40 4.76
C TRP A 18 4.55 12.91 5.25
N ALA A 19 4.53 11.97 6.21
CA ALA A 19 3.30 11.45 6.82
C ALA A 19 2.53 12.47 7.68
N GLN A 20 3.14 13.61 7.99
CA GLN A 20 2.44 14.75 8.62
C GLN A 20 1.66 15.60 7.62
N VAL A 21 2.04 15.55 6.34
CA VAL A 21 1.43 16.35 5.26
C VAL A 21 0.45 15.53 4.43
N LEU A 22 0.75 14.24 4.23
CA LEU A 22 -0.03 13.32 3.41
C LEU A 22 -0.46 12.11 4.24
N ARG A 23 -1.66 11.62 3.98
CA ARG A 23 -2.22 10.44 4.65
C ARG A 23 -2.66 9.39 3.64
N LEU A 24 -2.59 8.13 4.05
CA LEU A 24 -3.27 7.07 3.35
C LEU A 24 -4.79 7.24 3.49
N PRO A 25 -5.61 6.84 2.50
CA PRO A 25 -7.06 7.00 2.52
C PRO A 25 -7.72 6.00 3.48
N LEU A 26 -7.38 6.12 4.76
CA LEU A 26 -7.90 5.29 5.84
C LEU A 26 -9.29 5.79 6.23
N ARG A 27 -10.32 5.28 5.56
CA ARG A 27 -11.69 5.54 5.99
C ARG A 27 -11.97 4.68 7.23
N CYS A 28 -11.83 5.27 8.41
CA CYS A 28 -12.47 4.74 9.60
C CYS A 28 -13.99 4.79 9.34
N ARG A 29 -14.61 3.66 8.99
CA ARG A 29 -16.05 3.52 9.15
C ARG A 29 -16.32 3.65 10.64
N ARG A 30 -16.73 4.83 11.08
CA ARG A 30 -17.41 4.98 12.35
C ARG A 30 -18.69 4.14 12.22
N TRP A 31 -18.66 2.93 12.72
CA TRP A 31 -19.89 2.18 12.95
C TRP A 31 -20.63 2.94 14.04
N ARG A 32 -21.59 3.76 13.65
CA ARG A 32 -22.65 4.13 14.56
C ARG A 32 -23.38 2.83 14.85
N GLY A 33 -23.19 2.28 16.04
CA GLY A 33 -23.92 1.14 16.51
C GLY A 33 -25.40 1.46 16.49
N ASN A 34 -26.11 0.91 15.51
CA ASN A 34 -27.55 0.77 15.62
C ASN A 34 -27.77 -0.44 16.51
N ALA A 35 -28.65 -0.30 17.49
CA ALA A 35 -29.01 -1.34 18.43
C ALA A 35 -29.43 -2.62 17.68
N GLY A 36 -28.61 -3.67 17.75
CA GLY A 36 -28.90 -4.94 17.10
C GLY A 36 -27.62 -5.78 17.02
N GLY A 37 -27.40 -6.55 18.06
CA GLY A 37 -26.26 -7.42 18.32
C GLY A 37 -25.54 -8.02 17.14
N MET A 38 -24.25 -7.72 17.07
CA MET A 38 -23.20 -8.69 16.74
C MET A 38 -21.88 -8.09 17.27
N ALA A 39 -21.39 -8.69 18.37
CA ALA A 39 -20.07 -8.40 18.92
C ALA A 39 -19.02 -8.90 17.94
N GLY A 40 -18.36 -8.00 17.21
CA GLY A 40 -17.13 -8.28 16.49
C GLY A 40 -16.02 -8.49 17.52
N LYS A 41 -15.50 -9.71 17.65
CA LYS A 41 -14.31 -10.02 18.42
C LYS A 41 -13.09 -9.45 17.69
N GLY A 42 -12.74 -8.18 17.98
CA GLY A 42 -11.45 -7.60 17.68
C GLY A 42 -10.58 -7.64 18.94
N ALA A 43 -9.39 -8.21 18.87
CA ALA A 43 -8.43 -8.18 19.96
C ALA A 43 -7.95 -6.73 20.16
N GLY A 44 -8.22 -6.11 21.34
CA GLY A 44 -7.67 -4.84 21.78
C GLY A 44 -8.63 -3.65 21.72
N SER A 45 -9.87 -3.79 22.15
CA SER A 45 -10.77 -2.64 22.30
C SER A 45 -10.64 -2.02 23.66
N SER A 46 -10.10 -0.80 23.77
CA SER A 46 -10.43 0.08 24.88
C SER A 46 -11.82 0.66 24.61
N LEU A 47 -12.75 0.33 25.47
CA LEU A 47 -14.10 0.90 25.47
C LEU A 47 -14.04 2.28 26.11
N GLU A 48 -13.95 3.35 25.31
CA GLU A 48 -14.09 4.70 25.82
C GLU A 48 -15.56 5.09 25.93
N PHE A 49 -15.90 5.67 27.08
CA PHE A 49 -17.22 6.26 27.30
C PHE A 49 -17.44 7.43 26.34
N HIS A 50 -18.44 7.35 25.48
CA HIS A 50 -18.70 8.37 24.47
C HIS A 50 -19.90 9.25 24.81
N ASP A 51 -21.03 8.64 25.20
CA ASP A 51 -22.29 9.38 25.43
C ASP A 51 -23.27 8.54 26.28
N GLN A 52 -24.37 9.20 26.67
CA GLN A 52 -25.49 8.55 27.35
C GLN A 52 -26.77 8.77 26.55
N ARG A 53 -27.59 7.73 26.45
CA ARG A 53 -28.96 7.84 25.93
C ARG A 53 -29.97 7.26 26.92
N ALA A 54 -31.23 7.63 26.76
CA ALA A 54 -32.30 7.00 27.52
C ALA A 54 -32.36 5.48 27.23
N TYR A 55 -32.59 4.71 28.26
CA TYR A 55 -32.87 3.26 28.15
C TYR A 55 -34.16 3.03 27.40
N LEU A 56 -34.14 2.09 26.48
CA LEU A 56 -35.34 1.60 25.78
C LEU A 56 -35.57 0.13 26.11
N PRO A 57 -36.84 -0.30 26.24
CA PRO A 57 -37.17 -1.74 26.44
C PRO A 57 -36.52 -2.59 25.35
N GLY A 58 -35.69 -3.59 25.75
CA GLY A 58 -34.92 -4.43 24.86
C GLY A 58 -33.43 -4.17 24.86
N ASP A 59 -32.97 -3.07 25.47
CA ASP A 59 -31.55 -2.81 25.70
C ASP A 59 -30.97 -3.73 26.80
N ASP A 60 -29.67 -4.03 26.72
CA ASP A 60 -28.97 -4.84 27.73
C ASP A 60 -28.87 -4.08 29.07
N PRO A 61 -29.50 -4.55 30.16
CA PRO A 61 -29.50 -3.89 31.46
C PRO A 61 -28.10 -3.74 32.08
N ARG A 62 -27.10 -4.52 31.63
CA ARG A 62 -25.71 -4.45 32.10
C ARG A 62 -25.02 -3.15 31.73
N GLN A 63 -25.51 -2.47 30.71
CA GLN A 63 -24.97 -1.21 30.22
C GLN A 63 -25.67 0.01 30.82
N ILE A 64 -26.61 -0.18 31.75
CA ILE A 64 -27.26 0.93 32.47
C ILE A 64 -26.24 1.68 33.32
N ASN A 65 -26.29 3.01 33.24
CA ASN A 65 -25.53 3.88 34.11
C ASN A 65 -26.20 4.04 35.47
N TRP A 66 -25.92 3.12 36.40
CA TRP A 66 -26.49 3.12 37.74
C TRP A 66 -26.15 4.38 38.57
N GLN A 67 -24.99 5.02 38.29
CA GLN A 67 -24.62 6.26 38.94
C GLN A 67 -25.47 7.46 38.47
N ALA A 68 -25.82 7.49 37.18
CA ALA A 68 -26.75 8.48 36.66
C ALA A 68 -28.16 8.25 37.18
N TYR A 69 -28.61 6.99 37.22
CA TYR A 69 -29.90 6.62 37.80
C TYR A 69 -30.04 7.06 39.25
N ALA A 70 -29.03 6.83 40.09
CA ALA A 70 -29.06 7.23 41.52
C ALA A 70 -29.20 8.74 41.71
N ARG A 71 -28.77 9.56 40.74
CA ARG A 71 -28.86 11.02 40.81
C ARG A 71 -30.11 11.60 40.18
N THR A 72 -30.59 11.01 39.11
CA THR A 72 -31.65 11.59 38.28
C THR A 72 -32.96 10.81 38.28
N GLY A 73 -32.97 9.56 38.77
CA GLY A 73 -34.11 8.64 38.71
C GLY A 73 -34.42 8.12 37.31
N ASN A 74 -33.65 8.52 36.30
CA ASN A 74 -33.87 8.11 34.91
C ASN A 74 -32.90 7.03 34.48
N TYR A 75 -33.40 5.97 33.82
CA TYR A 75 -32.56 4.94 33.25
C TYR A 75 -31.85 5.47 32.02
N THR A 76 -30.50 5.53 32.05
CA THR A 76 -29.65 5.91 30.95
C THR A 76 -28.67 4.81 30.64
N MET A 77 -28.40 4.60 29.36
CA MET A 77 -27.42 3.65 28.85
C MET A 77 -26.08 4.34 28.63
N LYS A 78 -25.00 3.70 29.03
CA LYS A 78 -23.64 4.11 28.65
C LYS A 78 -23.39 3.67 27.21
N LEU A 79 -23.14 4.62 26.32
CA LEU A 79 -22.66 4.34 24.98
C LEU A 79 -21.13 4.32 24.99
N TYR A 80 -20.58 3.20 24.61
CA TYR A 80 -19.14 3.05 24.45
C TYR A 80 -18.80 3.13 22.96
N GLN A 81 -17.77 3.90 22.64
CA GLN A 81 -17.19 3.91 21.31
C GLN A 81 -16.05 2.90 21.30
N GLU A 82 -16.15 1.90 20.47
CA GLU A 82 -15.06 0.98 20.20
C GLU A 82 -14.07 1.72 19.28
N GLU A 83 -12.84 1.93 19.74
CA GLU A 83 -11.76 2.45 18.91
C GLU A 83 -11.31 1.37 17.93
N VAL A 84 -11.91 1.36 16.76
CA VAL A 84 -11.52 0.43 15.69
C VAL A 84 -10.26 0.97 15.03
N ARG A 85 -9.12 0.38 15.34
CA ARG A 85 -7.86 0.70 14.67
C ARG A 85 -7.89 0.23 13.22
N PRO A 86 -7.52 1.09 12.26
CA PRO A 86 -7.45 0.70 10.86
C PRO A 86 -6.49 -0.46 10.64
N LEU A 87 -6.80 -1.31 9.66
CA LEU A 87 -5.92 -2.40 9.24
C LEU A 87 -5.26 -2.00 7.92
N VAL A 88 -3.93 -2.08 7.86
CA VAL A 88 -3.14 -1.79 6.66
C VAL A 88 -2.26 -2.99 6.33
N ASP A 89 -2.40 -3.51 5.11
CA ASP A 89 -1.54 -4.54 4.56
C ASP A 89 -0.67 -3.91 3.46
N LEU A 90 0.63 -3.78 3.71
CA LEU A 90 1.62 -3.27 2.75
C LEU A 90 2.17 -4.44 1.94
N VAL A 91 2.20 -4.30 0.64
CA VAL A 91 2.77 -5.30 -0.27
C VAL A 91 3.82 -4.63 -1.15
N LEU A 92 5.06 -5.04 -0.99
CA LEU A 92 6.18 -4.61 -1.82
C LEU A 92 6.44 -5.66 -2.89
N ASP A 93 6.37 -5.25 -4.14
CA ASP A 93 6.94 -6.03 -5.24
C ASP A 93 8.47 -5.99 -5.12
N ALA A 94 9.06 -7.17 -4.95
CA ALA A 94 10.50 -7.33 -4.79
C ALA A 94 11.14 -7.91 -6.07
N SER A 95 10.49 -7.72 -7.24
CA SER A 95 11.06 -8.04 -8.54
C SER A 95 12.36 -7.27 -8.77
N ALA A 96 13.25 -7.80 -9.59
CA ALA A 96 14.54 -7.17 -9.84
C ALA A 96 14.38 -5.83 -10.59
N SER A 97 13.35 -5.71 -11.42
CA SER A 97 13.00 -4.48 -12.14
C SER A 97 12.78 -3.27 -11.21
N MET A 98 12.22 -3.49 -10.00
CA MET A 98 12.02 -2.45 -8.99
C MET A 98 13.33 -1.81 -8.48
N PHE A 99 14.44 -2.54 -8.64
CA PHE A 99 15.76 -2.14 -8.12
C PHE A 99 16.82 -2.02 -9.23
N ALA A 100 16.41 -2.08 -10.49
CA ALA A 100 17.31 -2.03 -11.64
C ALA A 100 17.99 -0.65 -11.80
N TYR A 101 17.28 0.41 -11.46
CA TYR A 101 17.78 1.79 -11.55
C TYR A 101 17.89 2.42 -10.16
N PRO A 102 19.00 3.11 -9.83
CA PRO A 102 19.21 3.69 -8.50
C PRO A 102 18.10 4.65 -8.07
N ALA A 103 17.63 5.53 -8.97
CA ALA A 103 16.55 6.46 -8.67
C ALA A 103 15.23 5.72 -8.35
N LYS A 104 14.88 4.70 -9.12
CA LYS A 104 13.68 3.88 -8.90
C LYS A 104 13.80 3.07 -7.61
N GLN A 105 14.97 2.48 -7.33
CA GLN A 105 15.25 1.81 -6.05
C GLN A 105 15.00 2.77 -4.88
N GLN A 106 15.58 3.97 -4.93
CA GLN A 106 15.41 5.00 -3.90
C GLN A 106 13.92 5.32 -3.71
N ARG A 107 13.18 5.57 -4.80
CA ARG A 107 11.75 5.87 -4.77
C ARG A 107 10.92 4.73 -4.17
N THR A 108 11.27 3.50 -4.49
CA THR A 108 10.62 2.30 -3.94
C THR A 108 10.76 2.23 -2.42
N LEU A 109 11.99 2.49 -1.92
CA LEU A 109 12.28 2.54 -0.49
C LEU A 109 11.52 3.67 0.22
N GLU A 110 11.52 4.85 -0.38
CA GLU A 110 10.79 6.03 0.13
C GLU A 110 9.29 5.77 0.21
N LEU A 111 8.69 5.15 -0.82
CA LEU A 111 7.27 4.80 -0.83
C LEU A 111 6.92 3.80 0.27
N LEU A 112 7.75 2.76 0.46
CA LEU A 112 7.50 1.79 1.53
C LEU A 112 7.60 2.44 2.90
N ALA A 113 8.64 3.24 3.14
CA ALA A 113 8.82 3.96 4.40
C ALA A 113 7.68 4.96 4.66
N PHE A 114 7.28 5.72 3.63
CA PHE A 114 6.14 6.65 3.73
C PHE A 114 4.84 5.94 4.07
N CYS A 115 4.50 4.86 3.36
CA CYS A 115 3.26 4.11 3.60
C CYS A 115 3.24 3.49 5.01
N LEU A 116 4.40 3.02 5.48
CA LEU A 116 4.56 2.51 6.85
C LEU A 116 4.32 3.62 7.89
N GLU A 117 5.03 4.75 7.77
CA GLU A 117 4.94 5.84 8.74
C GLU A 117 3.56 6.51 8.70
N ALA A 118 2.93 6.66 7.54
CA ALA A 118 1.56 7.18 7.41
C ALA A 118 0.51 6.25 8.06
N ALA A 119 0.70 4.93 7.95
CA ALA A 119 -0.16 3.96 8.63
C ALA A 119 0.04 4.01 10.16
N LEU A 120 1.29 4.06 10.63
CA LEU A 120 1.62 4.16 12.06
C LEU A 120 1.12 5.47 12.67
N ALA A 121 1.26 6.59 11.97
CA ALA A 121 0.74 7.90 12.41
C ALA A 121 -0.78 7.90 12.58
N SER A 122 -1.48 7.01 11.85
CA SER A 122 -2.93 6.81 11.97
C SER A 122 -3.31 5.71 12.98
N SER A 123 -2.37 5.28 13.84
CA SER A 123 -2.55 4.18 14.81
C SER A 123 -3.04 2.87 14.17
N ALA A 124 -2.73 2.63 12.90
CA ALA A 124 -3.16 1.44 12.19
C ALA A 124 -2.37 0.19 12.62
N HIS A 125 -3.03 -0.97 12.58
CA HIS A 125 -2.34 -2.24 12.66
C HIS A 125 -1.76 -2.59 11.29
N VAL A 126 -0.43 -2.55 11.17
CA VAL A 126 0.28 -2.80 9.92
C VAL A 126 0.75 -4.26 9.84
N ARG A 127 0.57 -4.86 8.64
CA ARG A 127 1.31 -6.05 8.20
C ARG A 127 1.99 -5.71 6.89
N ALA A 128 3.16 -6.26 6.66
CA ALA A 128 3.89 -6.03 5.44
C ALA A 128 4.42 -7.34 4.85
N TYR A 129 4.46 -7.39 3.53
CA TYR A 129 4.90 -8.53 2.75
C TYR A 129 5.76 -8.06 1.60
N ALA A 130 6.84 -8.78 1.31
CA ALA A 130 7.54 -8.70 0.05
C ALA A 130 7.09 -9.88 -0.83
N VAL A 131 6.85 -9.62 -2.11
CA VAL A 131 6.46 -10.63 -3.09
C VAL A 131 7.40 -10.57 -4.29
N ARG A 132 7.81 -11.76 -4.78
CA ARG A 132 8.58 -11.89 -6.02
C ARG A 132 7.99 -13.05 -6.80
N GLY A 133 7.18 -12.72 -7.84
CA GLY A 133 6.38 -13.74 -8.51
C GLY A 133 5.54 -14.55 -7.51
N PRO A 134 5.72 -15.88 -7.42
CA PRO A 134 4.98 -16.74 -6.48
C PRO A 134 5.54 -16.73 -5.04
N ALA A 135 6.74 -16.22 -4.81
CA ALA A 135 7.38 -16.20 -3.51
C ALA A 135 6.84 -15.07 -2.64
N ILE A 136 6.53 -15.38 -1.39
CA ILE A 136 5.94 -14.47 -0.40
C ILE A 136 6.79 -14.48 0.85
N TYR A 137 7.19 -13.30 1.32
CA TYR A 137 7.94 -13.13 2.55
C TYR A 137 7.27 -12.10 3.46
N PRO A 138 6.90 -12.47 4.69
CA PRO A 138 6.45 -11.50 5.66
C PRO A 138 7.61 -10.59 6.07
N LEU A 139 7.34 -9.29 6.10
CA LEU A 139 8.26 -8.28 6.59
C LEU A 139 7.84 -7.91 8.02
N GLU A 140 8.66 -8.26 8.99
CA GLU A 140 8.40 -7.95 10.38
C GLU A 140 8.49 -6.44 10.63
N LEU A 141 7.55 -5.90 11.41
CA LEU A 141 7.49 -4.48 11.70
C LEU A 141 8.78 -3.96 12.35
N GLU A 142 9.37 -4.74 13.25
CA GLU A 142 10.64 -4.41 13.88
C GLU A 142 11.79 -4.30 12.85
N ALA A 143 11.84 -5.24 11.88
CA ALA A 143 12.83 -5.21 10.82
C ALA A 143 12.64 -4.00 9.89
N LEU A 144 11.38 -3.63 9.60
CA LEU A 144 11.05 -2.42 8.83
C LEU A 144 11.50 -1.16 9.57
N CYS A 145 11.14 -1.01 10.85
CA CYS A 145 11.50 0.15 11.66
C CYS A 145 13.00 0.27 11.96
N SER A 146 13.75 -0.83 11.94
CA SER A 146 15.20 -0.83 12.16
C SER A 146 16.05 -0.79 10.89
N GLY A 147 15.41 -0.75 9.70
CA GLY A 147 16.11 -0.75 8.41
C GLY A 147 16.82 -2.07 8.07
N ARG A 148 16.51 -3.17 8.75
CA ARG A 148 17.15 -4.48 8.51
C ARG A 148 16.43 -5.38 7.51
N TRP A 149 15.25 -4.98 7.06
CA TRP A 149 14.42 -5.74 6.14
C TRP A 149 15.04 -6.02 4.75
N PRO A 150 15.95 -5.16 4.18
CA PRO A 150 16.55 -5.47 2.89
C PRO A 150 17.40 -6.74 2.88
N LEU A 151 17.97 -7.11 4.01
CA LEU A 151 18.70 -8.38 4.16
C LEU A 151 17.80 -9.58 3.83
N ARG A 152 16.52 -9.51 4.22
CA ARG A 152 15.51 -10.54 3.92
C ARG A 152 15.17 -10.63 2.44
N LEU A 153 15.20 -9.52 1.71
CA LEU A 153 14.96 -9.55 0.27
C LEU A 153 16.09 -10.28 -0.49
N GLY A 154 17.31 -10.21 0.00
CA GLY A 154 18.46 -10.95 -0.55
C GLY A 154 18.31 -12.47 -0.42
N GLU A 155 17.53 -12.94 0.55
CA GLU A 155 17.24 -14.36 0.79
C GLU A 155 16.13 -14.90 -0.14
N MET A 156 15.36 -14.01 -0.81
CA MET A 156 14.29 -14.42 -1.72
C MET A 156 14.86 -15.08 -2.98
N PRO A 157 14.36 -16.27 -3.35
CA PRO A 157 14.78 -16.90 -4.59
C PRO A 157 14.43 -16.00 -5.79
N SER A 158 15.32 -15.96 -6.78
CA SER A 158 14.97 -15.38 -8.09
C SER A 158 13.86 -16.22 -8.71
N SER A 159 12.85 -15.56 -9.26
CA SER A 159 11.76 -16.28 -9.95
C SER A 159 12.23 -16.93 -11.25
N GLY A 160 13.33 -16.42 -11.81
CA GLY A 160 13.84 -16.86 -13.12
C GLY A 160 12.87 -16.61 -14.30
N ALA A 161 11.77 -15.92 -14.04
CA ALA A 161 10.75 -15.55 -15.00
C ALA A 161 10.02 -14.28 -14.56
N GLU A 162 9.57 -13.49 -15.52
CA GLU A 162 8.68 -12.35 -15.30
C GLU A 162 7.28 -12.87 -14.92
N LEU A 163 6.99 -12.92 -13.63
CA LEU A 163 5.70 -13.37 -13.13
C LEU A 163 5.07 -12.27 -12.27
N PRO A 164 3.74 -12.07 -12.43
CA PRO A 164 3.04 -11.11 -11.60
C PRO A 164 3.09 -11.51 -10.12
N PRO A 165 3.08 -10.54 -9.20
CA PRO A 165 3.00 -10.79 -7.76
C PRO A 165 1.79 -11.66 -7.40
N ALA A 166 1.98 -12.75 -6.67
CA ALA A 166 0.93 -13.70 -6.31
C ALA A 166 0.05 -13.19 -5.16
N LEU A 167 -0.66 -12.06 -5.35
CA LEU A 167 -1.48 -11.40 -4.31
C LEU A 167 -2.60 -12.29 -3.78
N SER A 168 -3.16 -13.18 -4.60
CA SER A 168 -4.23 -14.10 -4.20
C SER A 168 -3.80 -15.12 -3.13
N ARG A 169 -2.49 -15.33 -2.96
CA ARG A 169 -1.92 -16.23 -1.94
C ARG A 169 -1.55 -15.52 -0.64
N LEU A 170 -1.59 -14.18 -0.63
CA LEU A 170 -1.28 -13.41 0.58
C LEU A 170 -2.40 -13.54 1.61
N PRO A 171 -2.07 -13.68 2.91
CA PRO A 171 -3.06 -13.70 3.98
C PRO A 171 -3.53 -12.27 4.32
N LEU A 172 -4.07 -11.57 3.29
CA LEU A 172 -4.59 -10.22 3.43
C LEU A 172 -5.85 -10.22 4.30
N ARG A 173 -5.91 -9.24 5.20
CA ARG A 173 -7.01 -9.15 6.16
C ARG A 173 -8.29 -8.61 5.51
N ALA A 174 -9.43 -9.09 5.99
CA ALA A 174 -10.72 -8.55 5.58
C ALA A 174 -10.87 -7.08 6.04
N GLY A 175 -11.40 -6.23 5.18
CA GLY A 175 -11.63 -4.81 5.47
C GLY A 175 -10.35 -3.97 5.59
N SER A 176 -9.16 -4.50 5.31
CA SER A 176 -7.91 -3.74 5.35
C SER A 176 -7.75 -2.81 4.15
N LEU A 177 -7.00 -1.72 4.35
CA LEU A 177 -6.38 -1.00 3.24
C LEU A 177 -5.17 -1.81 2.77
N ARG A 178 -5.10 -2.09 1.48
CA ARG A 178 -4.05 -2.90 0.85
C ARG A 178 -3.25 -2.03 -0.08
N VAL A 179 -2.04 -1.68 0.32
CA VAL A 179 -1.15 -0.84 -0.47
C VAL A 179 -0.17 -1.72 -1.21
N LEU A 180 -0.23 -1.69 -2.54
CA LEU A 180 0.74 -2.34 -3.41
C LEU A 180 1.73 -1.31 -3.92
N ILE A 181 3.02 -1.62 -3.79
CA ILE A 181 4.13 -0.85 -4.38
C ILE A 181 4.77 -1.76 -5.43
N SER A 182 4.56 -1.46 -6.71
CA SER A 182 5.04 -2.25 -7.86
C SER A 182 5.13 -1.37 -9.09
N ASP A 183 6.14 -1.55 -9.93
CA ASP A 183 6.26 -0.85 -11.21
C ASP A 183 5.24 -1.33 -12.26
N LEU A 184 4.56 -2.44 -11.96
CA LEU A 184 3.56 -3.07 -12.82
C LEU A 184 4.12 -3.54 -14.18
N LEU A 185 5.43 -3.64 -14.33
CA LEU A 185 6.12 -4.04 -15.56
C LEU A 185 6.28 -5.57 -15.62
N PHE A 186 5.19 -6.30 -15.53
CA PHE A 186 5.14 -7.74 -15.72
C PHE A 186 4.05 -8.10 -16.73
N PRO A 187 4.15 -9.26 -17.41
CA PRO A 187 3.15 -9.69 -18.37
C PRO A 187 1.85 -10.09 -17.68
N GLY A 188 0.73 -9.82 -18.33
CA GLY A 188 -0.60 -10.22 -17.87
C GLY A 188 -1.60 -9.08 -17.87
N GLU A 189 -2.84 -9.44 -17.54
CA GLU A 189 -3.95 -8.49 -17.44
C GLU A 189 -3.98 -7.83 -16.04
N PRO A 190 -4.35 -6.54 -15.96
CA PRO A 190 -4.42 -5.82 -14.67
C PRO A 190 -5.50 -6.34 -13.72
N GLU A 191 -6.64 -6.78 -14.26
CA GLU A 191 -7.85 -7.08 -13.49
C GLU A 191 -7.65 -8.12 -12.39
N PRO A 192 -6.98 -9.28 -12.62
CA PRO A 192 -6.82 -10.29 -11.57
C PRO A 192 -6.08 -9.76 -10.33
N LEU A 193 -5.06 -8.93 -10.54
CA LEU A 193 -4.27 -8.34 -9.48
C LEU A 193 -5.09 -7.28 -8.71
N LEU A 194 -5.75 -6.38 -9.43
CA LEU A 194 -6.60 -5.35 -8.82
C LEU A 194 -7.80 -5.96 -8.09
N MET A 195 -8.42 -7.00 -8.64
CA MET A 195 -9.49 -7.74 -7.97
C MET A 195 -8.99 -8.40 -6.68
N ALA A 196 -7.77 -8.95 -6.65
CA ALA A 196 -7.19 -9.52 -5.43
C ALA A 196 -7.04 -8.45 -4.32
N LEU A 197 -6.72 -7.21 -4.68
CA LEU A 197 -6.67 -6.08 -3.74
C LEU A 197 -8.06 -5.71 -3.19
N GLY A 198 -9.14 -5.94 -3.94
CA GLY A 198 -10.52 -5.64 -3.54
C GLY A 198 -11.25 -6.76 -2.78
N GLN A 199 -10.71 -7.98 -2.73
CA GLN A 199 -11.38 -9.13 -2.12
C GLN A 199 -11.65 -8.93 -0.61
N HIS A 200 -12.68 -9.64 -0.08
CA HIS A 200 -13.03 -9.63 1.35
C HIS A 200 -13.19 -8.22 1.94
N GLN A 201 -13.86 -7.33 1.20
CA GLN A 201 -14.08 -5.93 1.60
C GLN A 201 -12.76 -5.12 1.77
N GLY A 202 -11.64 -5.61 1.27
CA GLY A 202 -10.39 -4.87 1.20
C GLY A 202 -10.50 -3.68 0.24
N ARG A 203 -9.64 -2.69 0.44
CA ARG A 203 -9.51 -1.56 -0.47
C ARG A 203 -8.07 -1.50 -0.98
N GLY A 204 -7.92 -1.58 -2.30
CA GLY A 204 -6.63 -1.48 -2.95
C GLY A 204 -6.19 -0.02 -3.11
N VAL A 205 -4.89 0.20 -3.00
CA VAL A 205 -4.17 1.40 -3.46
C VAL A 205 -2.88 0.91 -4.10
N VAL A 206 -2.53 1.47 -5.25
CA VAL A 206 -1.32 1.09 -5.98
C VAL A 206 -0.43 2.31 -6.17
N PHE A 207 0.82 2.21 -5.76
CA PHE A 207 1.88 3.16 -6.09
C PHE A 207 2.86 2.50 -7.06
N ALA A 208 3.00 3.10 -8.25
CA ALA A 208 3.85 2.56 -9.30
C ALA A 208 5.06 3.49 -9.53
N PRO A 209 6.23 3.22 -8.90
CA PRO A 209 7.44 3.98 -9.15
C PRO A 209 7.93 3.76 -10.58
N TRP A 210 8.39 4.83 -11.23
CA TRP A 210 8.93 4.80 -12.58
C TRP A 210 10.09 5.80 -12.71
N CYS A 211 11.02 5.56 -13.62
CA CYS A 211 12.14 6.45 -13.91
C CYS A 211 12.16 6.90 -15.37
N ALA A 212 12.90 7.96 -15.64
CA ALA A 212 13.01 8.55 -16.97
C ALA A 212 13.62 7.57 -17.99
N GLU A 213 14.54 6.70 -17.55
CA GLU A 213 15.17 5.69 -18.38
C GLU A 213 14.17 4.66 -18.92
N GLU A 214 13.06 4.42 -18.21
CA GLU A 214 11.98 3.54 -18.67
C GLU A 214 10.96 4.28 -19.52
N ALA A 215 10.55 5.48 -19.09
CA ALA A 215 9.44 6.22 -19.72
C ALA A 215 9.86 6.96 -20.99
N ALA A 216 11.11 7.42 -21.07
CA ALA A 216 11.64 8.19 -22.18
C ALA A 216 13.13 7.87 -22.44
N PRO A 217 13.48 6.60 -22.75
CA PRO A 217 14.85 6.20 -22.91
C PRO A 217 15.53 6.90 -24.09
N GLY A 218 16.82 7.21 -23.92
CA GLY A 218 17.65 7.79 -24.96
C GLY A 218 18.39 6.76 -25.83
N TRP A 219 17.91 5.53 -25.94
CA TRP A 219 18.59 4.44 -26.64
C TRP A 219 18.78 4.73 -28.13
N ARG A 220 19.99 4.47 -28.65
CA ARG A 220 20.33 4.66 -30.05
C ARG A 220 21.46 3.72 -30.47
N GLY A 221 21.40 3.21 -31.71
CA GLY A 221 22.43 2.35 -32.26
C GLY A 221 22.39 0.93 -31.70
N ASP A 222 23.55 0.30 -31.62
CA ASP A 222 23.65 -1.06 -31.13
C ASP A 222 23.63 -1.04 -29.59
N CYS A 223 22.60 -1.67 -29.01
CA CYS A 223 22.37 -1.75 -27.57
C CYS A 223 22.31 -3.22 -27.14
N GLU A 224 22.81 -3.50 -25.96
CA GLU A 224 22.57 -4.79 -25.29
C GLU A 224 21.55 -4.57 -24.18
N PHE A 225 20.37 -5.19 -24.33
CA PHE A 225 19.34 -5.19 -23.30
C PHE A 225 19.56 -6.37 -22.36
N VAL A 226 19.60 -6.10 -21.09
CA VAL A 226 19.69 -7.12 -20.04
C VAL A 226 18.37 -7.20 -19.33
N ASP A 227 17.72 -8.36 -19.40
CA ASP A 227 16.51 -8.62 -18.66
C ASP A 227 16.80 -8.64 -17.16
N ALA A 228 16.08 -7.82 -16.40
CA ALA A 228 16.33 -7.64 -14.97
C ALA A 228 16.04 -8.89 -14.14
N GLU A 229 15.08 -9.73 -14.56
CA GLU A 229 14.64 -10.92 -13.81
C GLU A 229 15.46 -12.17 -14.17
N THR A 230 15.80 -12.33 -15.45
CA THR A 230 16.46 -13.53 -15.97
C THR A 230 17.95 -13.35 -16.23
N ALA A 231 18.43 -12.09 -16.23
CA ALA A 231 19.77 -11.70 -16.69
C ALA A 231 20.07 -12.12 -18.14
N ALA A 232 19.06 -12.44 -18.93
CA ALA A 232 19.23 -12.74 -20.35
C ALA A 232 19.65 -11.49 -21.10
N VAL A 233 20.66 -11.62 -21.96
CA VAL A 233 21.19 -10.53 -22.78
C VAL A 233 20.61 -10.62 -24.18
N GLN A 234 19.99 -9.56 -24.65
CA GLN A 234 19.46 -9.45 -26.01
C GLN A 234 20.12 -8.26 -26.74
N PRO A 235 21.05 -8.50 -27.65
CA PRO A 235 21.59 -7.46 -28.49
C PRO A 235 20.54 -7.00 -29.52
N GLN A 236 20.33 -5.71 -29.63
CA GLN A 236 19.40 -5.12 -30.59
C GLN A 236 19.87 -3.78 -31.07
N ARG A 237 19.76 -3.54 -32.39
CA ARG A 237 19.95 -2.22 -32.95
C ARG A 237 18.70 -1.38 -32.77
N VAL A 238 18.83 -0.25 -32.05
CA VAL A 238 17.73 0.65 -31.80
C VAL A 238 17.74 1.77 -32.83
N GLU A 239 16.77 1.73 -33.73
CA GLU A 239 16.45 2.77 -34.68
C GLU A 239 15.20 3.54 -34.21
N ALA A 240 14.88 4.65 -34.87
CA ALA A 240 13.79 5.55 -34.46
C ALA A 240 12.43 4.81 -34.37
N ASP A 241 12.18 3.84 -35.26
CA ASP A 241 10.94 3.07 -35.26
C ASP A 241 10.84 2.10 -34.07
N VAL A 242 11.97 1.48 -33.67
CA VAL A 242 12.03 0.61 -32.50
C VAL A 242 11.70 1.40 -31.25
N LEU A 243 12.34 2.55 -31.07
CA LEU A 243 12.08 3.44 -29.94
C LEU A 243 10.63 3.94 -29.93
N LYS A 244 10.10 4.35 -31.08
CA LYS A 244 8.69 4.78 -31.22
C LYS A 244 7.73 3.66 -30.81
N ASN A 245 7.98 2.42 -31.25
CA ASN A 245 7.15 1.26 -30.91
C ASN A 245 7.22 0.95 -29.41
N TYR A 246 8.40 1.02 -28.81
CA TYR A 246 8.55 0.89 -27.36
C TYR A 246 7.73 1.91 -26.59
N LEU A 247 7.89 3.20 -26.90
CA LEU A 247 7.14 4.26 -26.23
C LEU A 247 5.63 4.11 -26.38
N ALA A 248 5.17 3.70 -27.56
CA ALA A 248 3.75 3.43 -27.79
C ALA A 248 3.26 2.19 -26.98
N ALA A 249 4.08 1.16 -26.85
CA ALA A 249 3.76 -0.02 -26.05
C ALA A 249 3.72 0.32 -24.56
N TYR A 250 4.71 1.07 -24.05
CA TYR A 250 4.78 1.54 -22.70
C TYR A 250 3.57 2.40 -22.32
N ALA A 251 3.20 3.36 -23.16
CA ALA A 251 2.01 4.20 -22.96
C ALA A 251 0.73 3.35 -22.91
N ARG A 252 0.53 2.43 -23.87
CA ARG A 252 -0.63 1.54 -23.91
C ARG A 252 -0.72 0.65 -22.67
N HIS A 253 0.41 0.14 -22.17
CA HIS A 253 0.47 -0.69 -20.98
C HIS A 253 -0.12 0.07 -19.76
N PHE A 254 0.36 1.29 -19.50
CA PHE A 254 -0.15 2.08 -18.37
C PHE A 254 -1.56 2.61 -18.59
N ASP A 255 -1.99 2.85 -19.82
CA ASP A 255 -3.39 3.17 -20.13
C ASP A 255 -4.33 1.99 -19.78
N LEU A 256 -3.92 0.75 -20.03
CA LEU A 256 -4.67 -0.44 -19.61
C LEU A 256 -4.79 -0.51 -18.08
N TRP A 257 -3.67 -0.31 -17.38
CA TRP A 257 -3.66 -0.29 -15.91
C TRP A 257 -4.56 0.81 -15.34
N LYS A 258 -4.48 2.03 -15.87
CA LYS A 258 -5.32 3.16 -15.42
C LYS A 258 -6.81 2.90 -15.67
N LYS A 259 -7.17 2.35 -16.83
CA LYS A 259 -8.56 1.99 -17.16
C LYS A 259 -9.11 0.90 -16.24
N ALA A 260 -8.33 -0.16 -16.00
CA ALA A 260 -8.72 -1.24 -15.11
C ALA A 260 -8.85 -0.76 -13.65
N ALA A 261 -7.91 0.05 -13.19
CA ALA A 261 -7.93 0.66 -11.86
C ALA A 261 -9.17 1.52 -11.64
N LEU A 262 -9.53 2.36 -12.61
CA LEU A 262 -10.76 3.16 -12.57
C LEU A 262 -12.02 2.28 -12.53
N LYS A 263 -12.09 1.26 -13.38
CA LYS A 263 -13.22 0.32 -13.44
C LYS A 263 -13.43 -0.43 -12.12
N LEU A 264 -12.35 -0.78 -11.44
CA LEU A 264 -12.37 -1.52 -10.18
C LEU A 264 -12.31 -0.63 -8.93
N ALA A 265 -12.42 0.69 -9.10
CA ALA A 265 -12.33 1.69 -8.03
C ALA A 265 -11.09 1.49 -7.13
N THR A 266 -9.97 1.12 -7.73
CA THR A 266 -8.67 0.97 -7.07
C THR A 266 -7.78 2.16 -7.43
N PRO A 267 -7.53 3.11 -6.51
CA PRO A 267 -6.61 4.21 -6.75
C PRO A 267 -5.24 3.71 -7.20
N LEU A 268 -4.77 4.27 -8.32
CA LEU A 268 -3.46 3.99 -8.88
C LEU A 268 -2.73 5.30 -9.14
N ALA A 269 -1.53 5.44 -8.60
CA ALA A 269 -0.67 6.59 -8.79
C ALA A 269 0.70 6.15 -9.30
N ARG A 270 1.12 6.67 -10.43
CA ARG A 270 2.49 6.55 -10.91
C ARG A 270 3.34 7.61 -10.22
N VAL A 271 4.52 7.20 -9.74
CA VAL A 271 5.37 8.07 -8.93
C VAL A 271 6.74 8.18 -9.57
N GLU A 272 7.06 9.37 -10.05
CA GLU A 272 8.33 9.67 -10.70
C GLU A 272 9.51 9.56 -9.71
N ALA A 273 10.58 8.91 -10.12
CA ALA A 273 11.71 8.66 -9.24
C ALA A 273 12.64 9.87 -9.07
N GLU A 274 12.81 10.67 -10.10
CA GLU A 274 13.77 11.80 -10.15
C GLU A 274 13.22 13.07 -9.50
N ALA A 275 11.90 13.23 -9.42
CA ALA A 275 11.28 14.41 -8.81
C ALA A 275 11.36 14.38 -7.27
N ALA A 276 11.15 15.51 -6.60
CA ALA A 276 11.03 15.56 -5.15
C ALA A 276 9.85 14.70 -4.67
N PHE A 277 10.02 13.94 -3.58
CA PHE A 277 9.05 12.93 -3.12
C PHE A 277 7.61 13.46 -3.04
N LEU A 278 7.39 14.54 -2.29
CA LEU A 278 6.04 15.11 -2.11
C LEU A 278 5.39 15.51 -3.44
N GLN A 279 6.17 16.12 -4.33
CA GLN A 279 5.69 16.52 -5.65
C GLN A 279 5.30 15.29 -6.49
N ALA A 280 6.18 14.28 -6.54
CA ALA A 280 5.97 13.08 -7.32
C ALA A 280 4.73 12.28 -6.85
N VAL A 281 4.58 12.14 -5.53
CA VAL A 281 3.49 11.36 -4.95
C VAL A 281 2.15 12.11 -5.05
N GLN A 282 2.15 13.43 -4.91
CA GLN A 282 0.94 14.25 -5.04
C GLN A 282 0.44 14.36 -6.47
N ALA A 283 1.32 14.32 -7.47
CA ALA A 283 0.97 14.52 -8.87
C ALA A 283 -0.17 13.60 -9.35
N GLU A 284 -0.10 12.32 -9.05
CA GLU A 284 -1.18 11.36 -9.36
C GLU A 284 -1.87 10.81 -8.09
N GLY A 285 -1.22 10.83 -6.92
CA GLY A 285 -1.75 10.24 -5.70
C GLY A 285 -2.99 10.94 -5.15
N THR A 286 -3.00 12.28 -5.14
CA THR A 286 -4.16 13.06 -4.70
C THR A 286 -5.32 12.99 -5.70
N PRO A 287 -5.11 13.21 -7.02
CA PRO A 287 -6.19 13.11 -8.00
C PRO A 287 -6.81 11.71 -8.11
N SER A 288 -6.02 10.65 -7.94
CA SER A 288 -6.53 9.27 -7.98
C SER A 288 -7.25 8.84 -6.71
N GLY A 289 -7.14 9.58 -5.61
CA GLY A 289 -7.62 9.19 -4.29
C GLY A 289 -6.74 8.13 -3.60
N ALA A 290 -5.49 7.95 -4.06
CA ALA A 290 -4.51 7.11 -3.39
C ALA A 290 -3.98 7.76 -2.10
N LEU A 291 -4.10 9.08 -1.99
CA LEU A 291 -3.69 9.89 -0.85
C LEU A 291 -4.73 10.93 -0.51
N ASP A 292 -4.85 11.21 0.78
CA ASP A 292 -5.57 12.33 1.34
C ASP A 292 -4.57 13.39 1.87
N LEU A 293 -4.93 14.67 1.84
CA LEU A 293 -4.19 15.70 2.55
C LEU A 293 -4.43 15.59 4.05
N ALA A 294 -3.39 15.83 4.85
CA ALA A 294 -3.44 15.72 6.32
C ALA A 294 -4.30 16.81 6.97
#